data_840a6b88735a69628ed08a6bfaf30612
#
_entry.id   840a6b88735a69628ed08a6bfaf30612
#
_cell.length_a   1.000
_cell.length_b   1.000
_cell.length_c   1.000
_cell.angle_alpha   90.00
_cell.angle_beta   90.00
_cell.angle_gamma   90.00
#
_symmetry.space_group_name_H-M   'P 1'
#
loop_
_entity.id
_entity.type
_entity.pdbx_description
1 polymer ?
#
loop_
_entity_poly.entity_id
_entity_poly.type
_entity_poly.pdbx_seq_one_letter_code
_entity_poly.pdbx_strand_id
1 'polypeptide(L)'
;MAFKLTPANTDDRVPVPELTQGLIGKLFGDRGYIRQDLFEELYERGLELVTNYKKKMKNKLVKLIDKVLLRKRALIETVNDQLKNIFQIEHSRHRSPLNFLVNMLAALVAYTYQEKKPALDLEVKGLPALPEAIF
;
A
#
# COMPACT_ATOMS: atom_id res chain seq x y z
N MET A 1 -8.00 -4.74 4.65
CA MET A 1 -7.17 -5.03 3.45
C MET A 1 -8.08 -4.96 2.25
N ALA A 2 -7.70 -4.23 1.20
CA ALA A 2 -8.43 -4.20 -0.08
C ALA A 2 -7.52 -4.75 -1.19
N PHE A 3 -8.11 -5.46 -2.14
CA PHE A 3 -7.41 -5.95 -3.33
C PHE A 3 -8.35 -5.93 -4.53
N LYS A 4 -7.78 -5.86 -5.72
CA LYS A 4 -8.52 -5.93 -6.97
C LYS A 4 -7.74 -6.75 -7.99
N LEU A 5 -8.43 -7.64 -8.68
CA LEU A 5 -7.90 -8.37 -9.84
C LEU A 5 -8.11 -7.52 -11.08
N THR A 6 -7.04 -7.32 -11.80
CA THR A 6 -7.04 -6.62 -13.08
C THR A 6 -6.31 -7.44 -14.14
N PRO A 7 -6.64 -7.29 -15.42
CA PRO A 7 -5.82 -7.83 -16.51
C PRO A 7 -4.36 -7.35 -16.40
N ALA A 8 -3.41 -8.19 -16.82
CA ALA A 8 -1.98 -7.90 -16.69
C ALA A 8 -1.51 -6.63 -17.43
N ASN A 9 -2.27 -6.15 -18.40
CA ASN A 9 -2.00 -4.92 -19.14
C ASN A 9 -2.67 -3.67 -18.55
N THR A 10 -3.33 -3.80 -17.39
CA THR A 10 -3.96 -2.65 -16.70
C THR A 10 -2.89 -1.89 -15.92
N ASP A 11 -2.89 -0.56 -16.07
CA ASP A 11 -2.01 0.31 -15.28
C ASP A 11 -2.39 0.23 -13.78
N ASP A 12 -1.40 0.04 -12.92
CA ASP A 12 -1.58 -0.14 -11.46
C ASP A 12 -2.26 1.06 -10.77
N ARG A 13 -2.28 2.21 -11.42
CA ARG A 13 -2.95 3.42 -10.92
C ARG A 13 -4.46 3.41 -11.11
N VAL A 14 -4.95 2.67 -12.09
CA VAL A 14 -6.39 2.61 -12.43
C VAL A 14 -7.26 2.10 -11.27
N PRO A 15 -6.90 1.05 -10.54
CA PRO A 15 -7.72 0.54 -9.44
C PRO A 15 -7.60 1.36 -8.14
N VAL A 16 -6.65 2.31 -8.02
CA VAL A 16 -6.36 3.02 -6.77
C VAL A 16 -7.58 3.78 -6.22
N PRO A 17 -8.33 4.58 -7.03
CA PRO A 17 -9.50 5.29 -6.51
C PRO A 17 -10.55 4.37 -5.89
N GLU A 18 -10.79 3.21 -6.50
CA GLU A 18 -11.74 2.22 -5.99
C GLU A 18 -11.22 1.53 -4.72
N LEU A 19 -9.95 1.08 -4.73
CA LEU A 19 -9.33 0.41 -3.59
C LEU A 19 -9.21 1.30 -2.35
N THR A 20 -9.20 2.61 -2.54
CA THR A 20 -9.08 3.61 -1.47
C THR A 20 -10.40 4.30 -1.14
N GLN A 21 -11.52 3.76 -1.62
CA GLN A 21 -12.84 4.32 -1.34
C GLN A 21 -13.11 4.35 0.17
N GLY A 22 -13.54 5.51 0.67
CA GLY A 22 -13.82 5.71 2.10
C GLY A 22 -12.58 5.90 2.99
N LEU A 23 -11.36 5.88 2.43
CA LEU A 23 -10.15 6.21 3.17
C LEU A 23 -9.90 7.72 3.14
N ILE A 24 -9.44 8.24 4.28
CA ILE A 24 -8.99 9.63 4.46
C ILE A 24 -7.60 9.65 5.07
N GLY A 25 -6.88 10.77 4.93
CA GLY A 25 -5.56 10.95 5.51
C GLY A 25 -4.42 10.83 4.50
N LYS A 26 -3.49 9.90 4.67
CA LYS A 26 -2.30 9.79 3.79
C LYS A 26 -2.15 8.39 3.21
N LEU A 27 -1.92 8.33 1.90
CA LEU A 27 -1.59 7.12 1.15
C LEU A 27 -0.12 7.18 0.71
N PHE A 28 0.69 6.24 1.17
CA PHE A 28 2.10 6.18 0.82
C PHE A 28 2.32 5.24 -0.37
N GLY A 29 2.75 5.81 -1.48
CA GLY A 29 2.92 5.09 -2.75
C GLY A 29 4.34 5.13 -3.30
N ASP A 30 4.57 4.31 -4.31
CA ASP A 30 5.77 4.32 -5.14
C ASP A 30 5.76 5.51 -6.11
N ARG A 31 6.91 5.81 -6.71
CA ARG A 31 7.07 6.80 -7.79
C ARG A 31 6.24 6.46 -9.03
N GLY A 32 5.89 5.20 -9.23
CA GLY A 32 5.01 4.75 -10.30
C GLY A 32 3.61 5.36 -10.22
N TYR A 33 3.15 5.69 -9.01
CA TYR A 33 1.83 6.28 -8.79
C TYR A 33 1.75 7.79 -9.00
N ILE A 34 2.84 8.45 -9.39
CA ILE A 34 2.85 9.89 -9.68
C ILE A 34 2.07 10.17 -10.96
N ARG A 35 0.86 10.68 -10.82
CA ARG A 35 -0.04 11.13 -11.87
C ARG A 35 -0.91 12.27 -11.33
N GLN A 36 -0.98 13.38 -12.07
CA GLN A 36 -1.61 14.60 -11.57
C GLN A 36 -3.11 14.41 -11.30
N ASP A 37 -3.81 13.80 -12.24
CA ASP A 37 -5.25 13.52 -12.14
C ASP A 37 -5.57 12.58 -10.97
N LEU A 38 -4.78 11.54 -10.74
CA LEU A 38 -4.94 10.65 -9.59
C LEU A 38 -4.72 11.40 -8.27
N PHE A 39 -3.70 12.28 -8.23
CA PHE A 39 -3.43 13.07 -7.03
C PHE A 39 -4.60 14.00 -6.70
N GLU A 40 -5.13 14.71 -7.70
CA GLU A 40 -6.26 15.64 -7.55
C GLU A 40 -7.52 14.89 -7.09
N GLU A 41 -7.87 13.79 -7.75
CA GLU A 41 -9.02 12.96 -7.40
C GLU A 41 -8.96 12.46 -5.95
N LEU A 42 -7.81 11.95 -5.50
CA LEU A 42 -7.64 11.46 -4.14
C LEU A 42 -7.67 12.60 -3.13
N TYR A 43 -7.05 13.73 -3.46
CA TYR A 43 -6.98 14.91 -2.58
C TYR A 43 -8.36 15.52 -2.32
N GLU A 44 -9.21 15.61 -3.35
CA GLU A 44 -10.60 16.08 -3.21
C GLU A 44 -11.43 15.22 -2.26
N ARG A 45 -11.06 13.94 -2.13
CA ARG A 45 -11.70 12.99 -1.21
C ARG A 45 -11.06 12.98 0.19
N GLY A 46 -10.10 13.86 0.45
CA GLY A 46 -9.39 13.94 1.73
C GLY A 46 -8.27 12.91 1.90
N LEU A 47 -7.79 12.31 0.81
CA LEU A 47 -6.70 11.34 0.82
C LEU A 47 -5.46 11.91 0.11
N GLU A 48 -4.42 12.30 0.86
CA GLU A 48 -3.17 12.85 0.34
C GLU A 48 -2.25 11.71 -0.15
N LEU A 49 -1.97 11.67 -1.45
CA LEU A 49 -0.98 10.71 -1.99
C LEU A 49 0.44 11.22 -1.77
N VAL A 50 1.20 10.51 -0.94
CA VAL A 50 2.59 10.82 -0.60
C VAL A 50 3.53 9.85 -1.31
N THR A 51 4.41 10.36 -2.18
CA THR A 51 5.37 9.55 -2.94
C THR A 51 6.78 10.15 -2.86
N ASN A 52 7.80 9.36 -3.21
CA ASN A 52 9.14 9.90 -3.42
C ASN A 52 9.18 10.71 -4.72
N TYR A 53 9.78 11.90 -4.66
CA TYR A 53 9.93 12.77 -5.84
C TYR A 53 10.87 12.17 -6.90
N LYS A 54 10.58 12.41 -8.17
CA LYS A 54 11.54 12.16 -9.27
C LYS A 54 12.68 13.19 -9.19
N LYS A 55 13.91 12.80 -9.57
CA LYS A 55 15.13 13.64 -9.51
C LYS A 55 14.98 15.04 -10.15
N LYS A 56 14.06 15.20 -11.11
CA LYS A 56 13.82 16.46 -11.82
C LYS A 56 12.65 17.29 -11.28
N MET A 57 11.97 16.85 -10.25
CA MET A 57 10.87 17.61 -9.65
C MET A 57 11.44 18.66 -8.68
N LYS A 58 10.88 19.88 -8.71
CA LYS A 58 11.23 20.94 -7.75
C LYS A 58 11.03 20.41 -6.33
N ASN A 59 12.02 20.61 -5.47
CA ASN A 59 11.96 20.20 -4.07
C ASN A 59 10.77 20.86 -3.37
N LYS A 60 9.72 20.08 -3.14
CA LYS A 60 8.69 20.45 -2.15
C LYS A 60 9.18 19.99 -0.79
N LEU A 61 8.97 20.83 0.24
CA LEU A 61 9.28 20.49 1.62
C LEU A 61 8.41 19.29 2.05
N VAL A 62 8.99 18.09 2.03
CA VAL A 62 8.35 16.90 2.59
C VAL A 62 8.56 16.91 4.08
N LYS A 63 7.48 16.83 4.85
CA LYS A 63 7.56 16.74 6.32
C LYS A 63 8.45 15.57 6.72
N LEU A 64 9.23 15.73 7.80
CA LEU A 64 10.17 14.68 8.25
C LEU A 64 9.46 13.35 8.51
N ILE A 65 8.28 13.40 9.10
CA ILE A 65 7.46 12.22 9.37
C ILE A 65 7.08 11.48 8.07
N ASP A 66 6.74 12.22 7.00
CA ASP A 66 6.40 11.61 5.71
C ASP A 66 7.62 10.93 5.08
N LYS A 67 8.81 11.47 5.26
CA LYS A 67 10.07 10.81 4.84
C LYS A 67 10.32 9.50 5.60
N VAL A 68 10.03 9.48 6.90
CA VAL A 68 10.15 8.26 7.73
C VAL A 68 9.15 7.22 7.27
N LEU A 69 7.88 7.59 7.09
CA LEU A 69 6.82 6.69 6.63
C LEU A 69 7.06 6.17 5.22
N LEU A 70 7.59 7.00 4.31
CA LEU A 70 8.01 6.55 2.98
C LEU A 70 9.12 5.49 3.02
N ARG A 71 10.05 5.59 3.96
CA ARG A 71 11.07 4.54 4.17
C ARG A 71 10.46 3.25 4.71
N LYS A 72 9.49 3.37 5.62
CA LYS A 72 8.74 2.23 6.19
C LYS A 72 7.81 1.54 5.17
N ARG A 73 7.63 2.11 3.98
CA ARG A 73 6.91 1.48 2.86
C ARG A 73 7.45 0.09 2.49
N ALA A 74 8.73 -0.18 2.74
CA ALA A 74 9.32 -1.52 2.58
C ALA A 74 8.56 -2.63 3.32
N LEU A 75 7.69 -2.27 4.29
CA LEU A 75 6.76 -3.20 4.92
C LEU A 75 5.88 -3.95 3.92
N ILE A 76 5.46 -3.29 2.83
CA ILE A 76 4.64 -3.94 1.79
C ILE A 76 5.42 -5.04 1.07
N GLU A 77 6.74 -4.88 0.91
CA GLU A 77 7.61 -5.89 0.31
C GLU A 77 7.65 -7.14 1.21
N THR A 78 7.71 -6.94 2.53
CA THR A 78 7.64 -8.05 3.51
C THR A 78 6.28 -8.74 3.47
N VAL A 79 5.18 -7.99 3.38
CA VAL A 79 3.83 -8.56 3.22
C VAL A 79 3.74 -9.38 1.94
N ASN A 80 4.23 -8.84 0.82
CA ASN A 80 4.23 -9.55 -0.46
C ASN A 80 5.09 -10.81 -0.41
N ASP A 81 6.26 -10.76 0.24
CA ASP A 81 7.12 -11.91 0.43
C ASP A 81 6.40 -13.01 1.23
N GLN A 82 5.71 -12.67 2.32
CA GLN A 82 4.92 -13.64 3.08
C GLN A 82 3.78 -14.24 2.25
N LEU A 83 3.04 -13.43 1.49
CA LEU A 83 1.99 -13.91 0.60
C LEU A 83 2.53 -14.88 -0.45
N LYS A 84 3.71 -14.61 -1.02
CA LYS A 84 4.34 -15.45 -2.05
C LYS A 84 4.94 -16.72 -1.46
N ASN A 85 5.74 -16.61 -0.42
CA ASN A 85 6.58 -17.70 0.08
C ASN A 85 5.92 -18.54 1.17
N ILE A 86 5.08 -17.95 2.03
CA ILE A 86 4.36 -18.67 3.08
C ILE A 86 3.00 -19.14 2.57
N PHE A 87 2.22 -18.24 1.98
CA PHE A 87 0.85 -18.53 1.55
C PHE A 87 0.75 -18.97 0.09
N GLN A 88 1.86 -19.06 -0.63
CA GLN A 88 1.96 -19.63 -1.98
C GLN A 88 1.00 -19.01 -3.01
N ILE A 89 0.69 -17.71 -2.88
CA ILE A 89 -0.34 -17.04 -3.70
C ILE A 89 -0.05 -17.08 -5.20
N GLU A 90 1.23 -17.13 -5.60
CA GLU A 90 1.67 -17.18 -6.99
C GLU A 90 1.86 -18.62 -7.51
N HIS A 91 1.99 -19.61 -6.62
CA HIS A 91 2.23 -21.00 -6.99
C HIS A 91 0.95 -21.73 -7.35
N SER A 92 0.19 -21.19 -8.31
CA SER A 92 -1.03 -21.83 -8.77
C SER A 92 -0.80 -22.49 -10.13
N ARG A 93 -0.95 -23.83 -10.18
CA ARG A 93 -1.06 -24.57 -11.43
C ARG A 93 -2.50 -24.72 -11.89
N HIS A 94 -3.36 -23.80 -11.51
CA HIS A 94 -4.79 -23.87 -11.82
C HIS A 94 -5.03 -23.58 -13.30
N ARG A 95 -5.68 -24.53 -13.97
CA ARG A 95 -6.12 -24.38 -15.37
C ARG A 95 -7.42 -23.57 -15.48
N SER A 96 -8.15 -23.42 -14.37
CA SER A 96 -9.41 -22.68 -14.31
C SER A 96 -9.18 -21.31 -13.65
N PRO A 97 -9.64 -20.19 -14.25
CA PRO A 97 -9.61 -18.87 -13.62
C PRO A 97 -10.34 -18.84 -12.28
N LEU A 98 -11.42 -19.60 -12.12
CA LEU A 98 -12.15 -19.70 -10.87
C LEU A 98 -11.31 -20.33 -9.77
N ASN A 99 -10.63 -21.44 -10.04
CA ASN A 99 -9.75 -22.09 -9.07
C ASN A 99 -8.56 -21.21 -8.70
N PHE A 100 -8.02 -20.45 -9.64
CA PHE A 100 -7.00 -19.44 -9.37
C PHE A 100 -7.54 -18.38 -8.40
N LEU A 101 -8.72 -17.83 -8.64
CA LEU A 101 -9.35 -16.84 -7.77
C LEU A 101 -9.59 -17.39 -6.35
N VAL A 102 -10.12 -18.62 -6.24
CA VAL A 102 -10.33 -19.28 -4.95
C VAL A 102 -9.03 -19.46 -4.19
N ASN A 103 -7.95 -19.90 -4.86
CA ASN A 103 -6.64 -20.04 -4.23
C ASN A 103 -6.11 -18.71 -3.71
N MET A 104 -6.24 -17.65 -4.50
CA MET A 104 -5.80 -16.31 -4.10
C MET A 104 -6.61 -15.79 -2.91
N LEU A 105 -7.93 -15.93 -2.92
CA LEU A 105 -8.78 -15.55 -1.80
C LEU A 105 -8.43 -16.34 -0.54
N ALA A 106 -8.20 -17.65 -0.66
CA ALA A 106 -7.80 -18.50 0.45
C ALA A 106 -6.47 -18.05 1.06
N ALA A 107 -5.47 -17.69 0.23
CA ALA A 107 -4.19 -17.16 0.69
C ALA A 107 -4.34 -15.82 1.43
N LEU A 108 -5.17 -14.91 0.91
CA LEU A 108 -5.46 -13.63 1.56
C LEU A 108 -6.19 -13.81 2.89
N VAL A 109 -7.17 -14.71 2.95
CA VAL A 109 -7.87 -15.05 4.21
C VAL A 109 -6.88 -15.65 5.21
N ALA A 110 -6.08 -16.64 4.81
CA ALA A 110 -5.06 -17.25 5.67
C ALA A 110 -4.08 -16.19 6.23
N TYR A 111 -3.65 -15.24 5.41
CA TYR A 111 -2.83 -14.11 5.85
C TYR A 111 -3.53 -13.27 6.94
N THR A 112 -4.86 -13.08 6.88
CA THR A 112 -5.58 -12.33 7.92
C THR A 112 -5.54 -13.01 9.29
N TYR A 113 -5.41 -14.33 9.34
CA TYR A 113 -5.29 -15.13 10.56
C TYR A 113 -3.85 -15.29 11.07
N GLN A 114 -2.86 -14.80 10.35
CA GLN A 114 -1.46 -14.89 10.80
C GLN A 114 -1.27 -14.10 12.10
N GLU A 115 -0.71 -14.73 13.14
CA GLU A 115 -0.51 -14.13 14.46
C GLU A 115 0.50 -12.97 14.43
N LYS A 116 1.64 -13.18 13.74
CA LYS A 116 2.70 -12.18 13.62
C LYS A 116 2.70 -11.56 12.22
N LYS A 117 1.99 -10.46 12.07
CA LYS A 117 2.02 -9.64 10.85
C LYS A 117 3.15 -8.62 10.92
N PRO A 118 3.77 -8.27 9.78
CA PRO A 118 4.67 -7.14 9.71
C PRO A 118 3.97 -5.89 10.23
N ALA A 119 4.59 -5.18 11.17
CA ALA A 119 4.05 -3.96 11.76
C ALA A 119 5.01 -2.78 11.53
N LEU A 120 4.45 -1.57 11.50
CA LEU A 120 5.24 -0.35 11.53
C LEU A 120 5.77 -0.16 12.95
N ASP A 121 7.07 -0.39 13.14
CA ASP A 121 7.75 0.05 14.35
C ASP A 121 7.97 1.56 14.24
N LEU A 122 7.08 2.31 14.88
CA LEU A 122 7.11 3.77 14.95
C LEU A 122 7.82 4.27 16.22
N GLU A 123 8.33 3.38 17.07
CA GLU A 123 9.16 3.77 18.20
C GLU A 123 10.45 4.42 17.67
N VAL A 124 10.43 5.72 17.59
CA VAL A 124 11.64 6.51 17.33
C VAL A 124 12.30 6.74 18.68
N LYS A 125 13.29 5.93 18.98
CA LYS A 125 14.12 6.13 20.18
C LYS A 125 14.62 7.58 20.21
N GLY A 126 14.11 8.38 21.14
CA GLY A 126 14.58 9.74 21.40
C GLY A 126 13.75 10.90 20.80
N LEU A 127 12.61 10.66 20.19
CA LEU A 127 11.64 11.73 19.91
C LEU A 127 10.62 11.82 21.06
N PRO A 128 10.23 13.06 21.48
CA PRO A 128 9.13 13.23 22.41
C PRO A 128 7.88 12.56 21.82
N ALA A 129 7.08 11.95 22.70
CA ALA A 129 5.83 11.32 22.30
C ALA A 129 5.02 12.24 21.41
N LEU A 130 4.56 11.72 20.26
CA LEU A 130 3.61 12.45 19.42
C LEU A 130 2.40 12.79 20.27
N PRO A 131 1.88 14.03 20.23
CA PRO A 131 0.65 14.35 20.93
C PRO A 131 -0.43 13.35 20.54
N GLU A 132 -1.22 12.90 21.53
CA GLU A 132 -2.35 12.01 21.29
C GLU A 132 -3.23 12.61 20.20
N ALA A 133 -3.57 11.80 19.21
CA ALA A 133 -4.50 12.20 18.19
C ALA A 133 -5.85 12.45 18.85
N ILE A 134 -6.23 13.71 18.94
CA ILE A 134 -7.59 14.09 19.35
C ILE A 134 -8.49 13.78 18.13
N PHE A 135 -9.26 12.71 18.27
CA PHE A 135 -10.32 12.37 17.31
C PHE A 135 -11.58 13.14 17.64
#